data_384b0ba8389177d9cb556fbe2dafe498
#
_entry.id   384b0ba8389177d9cb556fbe2dafe498
#
_cell.length_a   1.000
_cell.length_b   1.000
_cell.length_c   1.000
_cell.angle_alpha   90.00
_cell.angle_beta   90.00
_cell.angle_gamma   90.00
#
_symmetry.space_group_name_H-M   'P 1'
#
loop_
_entity.id
_entity.type
_entity.pdbx_description
1 polymer ?
#
loop_
_entity_poly.entity_id
_entity_poly.type
_entity_poly.pdbx_seq_one_letter_code
_entity_poly.pdbx_strand_id
1 'polypeptide(L)'
;MTDNLHWHDLTTLSIEGKGWTDTRNFYDRLPVRAEGTVRDPVWNLSRDSAGICARFTSDATAIHARWSLRKESLAMVHMPATGVSGVDLYVRMDDTWRWLGTGRPEAFPDNEA
;
A
#
# COMPACT_ATOMS: atom_id res chain seq x y z
N MET A 1 -12.05 18.17 8.75
CA MET A 1 -11.01 19.19 8.86
C MET A 1 -9.66 18.50 8.85
N THR A 2 -8.75 18.98 8.02
CA THR A 2 -7.42 18.39 7.89
C THR A 2 -6.34 19.20 8.63
N ASP A 3 -6.73 20.25 9.35
CA ASP A 3 -5.81 21.23 9.95
C ASP A 3 -4.94 20.64 11.05
N ASN A 4 -5.41 19.57 11.71
CA ASN A 4 -4.69 18.93 12.82
C ASN A 4 -4.05 17.61 12.45
N LEU A 5 -3.89 17.34 11.16
CA LEU A 5 -3.26 16.09 10.72
C LEU A 5 -1.74 16.17 10.88
N HIS A 6 -1.18 15.09 11.38
CA HIS A 6 0.26 14.86 11.44
C HIS A 6 0.59 13.72 10.47
N TRP A 7 1.36 14.02 9.44
CA TRP A 7 1.70 13.06 8.39
C TRP A 7 2.98 12.32 8.73
N HIS A 8 2.94 11.01 8.61
CA HIS A 8 4.08 10.13 8.82
C HIS A 8 4.33 9.32 7.56
N ASP A 9 5.60 9.20 7.18
CA ASP A 9 5.99 8.30 6.09
C ASP A 9 5.88 6.86 6.61
N LEU A 10 5.11 6.01 5.90
CA LEU A 10 4.92 4.63 6.31
C LEU A 10 6.23 3.86 6.41
N THR A 11 7.24 4.22 5.62
CA THR A 11 8.54 3.56 5.66
C THR A 11 9.25 3.73 7.01
N THR A 12 8.82 4.69 7.82
CA THR A 12 9.38 4.90 9.17
C THR A 12 8.67 4.07 10.24
N LEU A 13 7.59 3.38 9.87
CA LEU A 13 6.82 2.55 10.77
C LEU A 13 7.26 1.09 10.65
N SER A 14 6.61 0.21 11.42
CA SER A 14 6.92 -1.21 11.37
C SER A 14 6.33 -1.83 10.10
N ILE A 15 7.17 -2.19 9.14
CA ILE A 15 6.75 -2.73 7.85
C ILE A 15 6.76 -4.26 7.91
N GLU A 16 5.69 -4.87 7.42
CA GLU A 16 5.53 -6.33 7.34
C GLU A 16 5.12 -6.73 5.93
N GLY A 17 5.33 -8.00 5.60
CA GLY A 17 4.96 -8.54 4.31
C GLY A 17 5.95 -8.27 3.18
N LYS A 18 7.14 -7.76 3.52
CA LYS A 18 8.18 -7.44 2.56
C LYS A 18 9.33 -8.43 2.71
N GLY A 19 9.54 -9.27 1.70
CA GLY A 19 10.53 -10.35 1.76
C GLY A 19 11.97 -9.91 1.49
N TRP A 20 12.18 -8.82 0.76
CA TRP A 20 13.51 -8.32 0.42
C TRP A 20 13.61 -6.82 0.65
N THR A 21 14.80 -6.35 0.99
CA THR A 21 15.07 -4.92 1.19
C THR A 21 15.81 -4.30 0.00
N ASP A 22 16.45 -5.11 -0.85
CA ASP A 22 17.22 -4.67 -2.02
C ASP A 22 16.32 -4.56 -3.25
N THR A 23 15.21 -3.88 -3.10
CA THR A 23 14.23 -3.63 -4.17
C THR A 23 14.52 -2.32 -4.87
N ARG A 24 14.02 -2.18 -6.11
CA ARG A 24 14.20 -0.95 -6.90
C ARG A 24 13.46 0.23 -6.27
N ASN A 25 12.21 -0.01 -5.86
CA ASN A 25 11.42 0.94 -5.09
C ASN A 25 11.01 0.29 -3.78
N PHE A 26 10.74 1.09 -2.76
CA PHE A 26 10.46 0.57 -1.42
C PHE A 26 9.32 -0.45 -1.42
N TYR A 27 8.25 -0.18 -2.15
CA TYR A 27 7.06 -1.04 -2.13
C TYR A 27 7.08 -2.15 -3.19
N ASP A 28 8.19 -2.34 -3.90
CA ASP A 28 8.36 -3.48 -4.79
C ASP A 28 8.55 -4.75 -3.95
N ARG A 29 8.06 -5.90 -4.46
CA ARG A 29 8.11 -7.17 -3.73
C ARG A 29 9.35 -7.99 -4.04
N LEU A 30 9.87 -7.90 -5.26
CA LEU A 30 11.06 -8.66 -5.64
C LEU A 30 12.33 -7.80 -5.61
N PRO A 31 13.50 -8.41 -5.37
CA PRO A 31 14.75 -7.66 -5.37
C PRO A 31 15.13 -7.21 -6.79
N VAL A 32 15.95 -6.16 -6.88
CA VAL A 32 16.40 -5.61 -8.16
C VAL A 32 17.01 -6.68 -9.08
N ARG A 33 17.74 -7.63 -8.51
CA ARG A 33 18.39 -8.70 -9.29
C ARG A 33 17.42 -9.63 -10.01
N ALA A 34 16.13 -9.61 -9.65
CA ALA A 34 15.12 -10.41 -10.32
C ALA A 34 14.73 -9.85 -11.68
N GLU A 35 14.94 -8.55 -11.90
CA GLU A 35 14.66 -7.93 -13.18
C GLU A 35 15.53 -8.56 -14.28
N GLY A 36 14.89 -9.01 -15.37
CA GLY A 36 15.58 -9.70 -16.45
C GLY A 36 15.84 -11.19 -16.18
N THR A 37 15.68 -11.66 -14.93
CA THR A 37 15.81 -13.08 -14.57
C THR A 37 14.44 -13.76 -14.59
N VAL A 38 13.41 -13.10 -14.04
CA VAL A 38 12.02 -13.59 -14.14
C VAL A 38 11.40 -13.05 -15.41
N ARG A 39 10.29 -13.67 -15.84
CA ARG A 39 9.56 -13.19 -17.02
C ARG A 39 9.03 -11.78 -16.79
N ASP A 40 8.94 -11.00 -17.88
CA ASP A 40 8.48 -9.61 -17.79
C ASP A 40 7.13 -9.43 -17.08
N PRO A 41 6.09 -10.25 -17.36
CA PRO A 41 4.83 -10.12 -16.63
C PRO A 41 5.00 -10.34 -15.11
N VAL A 42 5.86 -11.27 -14.71
CA VAL A 42 6.14 -11.54 -13.30
C VAL A 42 6.81 -10.33 -12.66
N TRP A 43 7.81 -9.76 -13.33
CA TRP A 43 8.50 -8.57 -12.84
C TRP A 43 7.51 -7.39 -12.68
N ASN A 44 6.69 -7.14 -13.71
CA ASN A 44 5.76 -6.02 -13.67
C ASN A 44 4.75 -6.16 -12.54
N LEU A 45 4.19 -7.36 -12.32
CA LEU A 45 3.26 -7.60 -11.24
C LEU A 45 3.92 -7.52 -9.87
N SER A 46 5.20 -7.88 -9.76
CA SER A 46 5.93 -7.82 -8.49
C SER A 46 6.10 -6.40 -7.98
N ARG A 47 5.95 -5.39 -8.84
CA ARG A 47 6.06 -4.00 -8.46
C ARG A 47 4.76 -3.42 -7.89
N ASP A 48 3.70 -4.19 -7.86
CA ASP A 48 2.51 -3.89 -7.08
C ASP A 48 2.75 -4.36 -5.64
N SER A 49 2.34 -3.56 -4.67
CA SER A 49 2.73 -3.74 -3.27
C SER A 49 1.85 -4.70 -2.47
N ALA A 50 1.10 -5.57 -3.12
CA ALA A 50 0.16 -6.47 -2.46
C ALA A 50 0.83 -7.23 -1.30
N GLY A 51 0.18 -7.20 -0.15
CA GLY A 51 0.68 -7.88 1.05
C GLY A 51 1.64 -7.07 1.91
N ILE A 52 2.15 -5.95 1.43
CA ILE A 52 3.00 -5.07 2.22
C ILE A 52 2.10 -4.18 3.09
N CYS A 53 2.38 -4.14 4.39
CA CYS A 53 1.60 -3.32 5.31
C CYS A 53 2.51 -2.67 6.35
N ALA A 54 2.00 -1.61 6.97
CA ALA A 54 2.64 -0.95 8.09
C ALA A 54 1.79 -1.12 9.34
N ARG A 55 2.43 -1.43 10.45
CA ARG A 55 1.78 -1.58 11.74
C ARG A 55 2.20 -0.45 12.66
N PHE A 56 1.24 0.13 13.35
CA PHE A 56 1.50 1.22 14.29
C PHE A 56 0.39 1.26 15.36
N THR A 57 0.65 2.03 16.42
CA THR A 57 -0.34 2.35 17.44
C THR A 57 -0.60 3.84 17.43
N SER A 58 -1.83 4.24 17.74
CA SER A 58 -2.21 5.64 17.75
C SER A 58 -3.40 5.86 18.66
N ASP A 59 -3.46 7.06 19.25
CA ASP A 59 -4.63 7.54 19.97
C ASP A 59 -5.51 8.46 19.11
N ALA A 60 -5.25 8.52 17.81
CA ALA A 60 -6.00 9.37 16.89
C ALA A 60 -7.45 8.92 16.75
N THR A 61 -8.34 9.90 16.55
CA THR A 61 -9.76 9.61 16.30
C THR A 61 -10.07 9.49 14.82
N ALA A 62 -9.13 9.85 13.95
CA ALA A 62 -9.28 9.74 12.49
C ALA A 62 -7.93 9.39 11.89
N ILE A 63 -7.96 8.55 10.86
CA ILE A 63 -6.77 8.16 10.09
C ILE A 63 -6.97 8.58 8.65
N HIS A 64 -5.98 9.26 8.10
CA HIS A 64 -5.95 9.67 6.70
C HIS A 64 -4.74 9.03 6.02
N ALA A 65 -4.90 8.68 4.75
CA ALA A 65 -3.83 8.09 3.95
C ALA A 65 -3.59 8.90 2.69
N ARG A 66 -2.33 9.04 2.32
CA ARG A 66 -1.90 9.56 1.02
C ARG A 66 -1.03 8.50 0.35
N TRP A 67 -1.29 8.26 -0.92
CA TRP A 67 -0.47 7.31 -1.67
C TRP A 67 -0.37 7.71 -3.13
N SER A 68 0.71 7.28 -3.76
CA SER A 68 0.97 7.51 -5.19
C SER A 68 0.99 6.19 -5.92
N LEU A 69 0.39 6.17 -7.10
CA LEU A 69 0.26 4.99 -7.93
C LEU A 69 1.30 5.00 -9.04
N ARG A 70 1.81 3.81 -9.38
CA ARG A 70 2.75 3.62 -10.47
C ARG A 70 2.04 3.43 -11.82
N LYS A 71 0.83 2.85 -11.79
CA LYS A 71 0.07 2.52 -13.00
C LYS A 71 -1.18 3.40 -13.10
N GLU A 72 -1.50 3.83 -14.32
CA GLU A 72 -2.68 4.66 -14.57
C GLU A 72 -3.99 3.89 -14.43
N SER A 73 -3.99 2.58 -14.66
CA SER A 73 -5.19 1.75 -14.53
C SER A 73 -5.55 1.59 -13.07
N LEU A 74 -6.64 2.23 -12.65
CA LEU A 74 -7.10 2.16 -11.25
C LEU A 74 -7.82 0.86 -10.94
N ALA A 75 -8.35 0.18 -11.96
CA ALA A 75 -9.10 -1.06 -11.80
C ALA A 75 -8.72 -2.05 -12.90
N MET A 76 -9.08 -3.31 -12.73
CA MET A 76 -8.93 -4.36 -13.73
C MET A 76 -10.28 -4.95 -14.05
N VAL A 77 -10.37 -5.68 -15.17
CA VAL A 77 -11.62 -6.34 -15.61
C VAL A 77 -12.18 -7.26 -14.50
N HIS A 78 -11.28 -7.91 -13.76
CA HIS A 78 -11.65 -8.90 -12.74
C HIS A 78 -11.46 -8.38 -11.30
N MET A 79 -11.10 -7.12 -11.13
CA MET A 79 -10.81 -6.57 -9.80
C MET A 79 -11.17 -5.08 -9.73
N PRO A 80 -11.97 -4.66 -8.72
CA PRO A 80 -12.34 -3.25 -8.58
C PRO A 80 -11.15 -2.39 -8.18
N ALA A 81 -11.30 -1.07 -8.33
CA ALA A 81 -10.25 -0.10 -8.03
C ALA A 81 -9.74 -0.22 -6.59
N THR A 82 -10.63 -0.47 -5.63
CA THR A 82 -10.23 -0.62 -4.22
C THR A 82 -9.28 -1.78 -4.00
N GLY A 83 -9.39 -2.85 -4.80
CA GLY A 83 -8.47 -4.00 -4.71
C GLY A 83 -7.19 -3.81 -5.50
N VAL A 84 -7.23 -3.05 -6.61
CA VAL A 84 -6.06 -2.85 -7.47
C VAL A 84 -5.15 -1.76 -6.94
N SER A 85 -5.70 -0.64 -6.49
CA SER A 85 -4.93 0.58 -6.23
C SER A 85 -5.36 1.33 -4.96
N GLY A 86 -6.23 0.74 -4.14
CA GLY A 86 -6.63 1.31 -2.87
C GLY A 86 -5.72 0.89 -1.73
N VAL A 87 -6.00 1.43 -0.55
CA VAL A 87 -5.33 1.04 0.70
C VAL A 87 -6.37 0.62 1.73
N ASP A 88 -6.06 -0.41 2.50
CA ASP A 88 -6.95 -0.93 3.53
C ASP A 88 -6.43 -0.57 4.91
N LEU A 89 -7.36 -0.25 5.81
CA LEU A 89 -7.07 -0.01 7.21
C LEU A 89 -7.71 -1.10 8.05
N TYR A 90 -6.88 -1.75 8.88
CA TYR A 90 -7.33 -2.76 9.84
C TYR A 90 -7.03 -2.27 11.25
N VAL A 91 -7.87 -2.66 12.20
CA VAL A 91 -7.67 -2.37 13.61
C VAL A 91 -7.64 -3.68 14.40
N ARG A 92 -6.73 -3.74 15.38
CA ARG A 92 -6.64 -4.91 16.27
C ARG A 92 -7.55 -4.71 17.47
N MET A 93 -8.49 -5.65 17.65
CA MET A 93 -9.41 -5.67 18.79
C MET A 93 -9.49 -7.10 19.31
N ASP A 94 -9.30 -7.27 20.62
CA ASP A 94 -9.38 -8.59 21.27
C ASP A 94 -8.49 -9.63 20.58
N ASP A 95 -7.24 -9.21 20.24
CA ASP A 95 -6.25 -10.05 19.55
C ASP A 95 -6.65 -10.48 18.13
N THR A 96 -7.65 -9.81 17.54
CA THR A 96 -8.11 -10.10 16.20
C THR A 96 -8.03 -8.85 15.34
N TRP A 97 -7.49 -8.98 14.13
CA TRP A 97 -7.48 -7.89 13.16
C TRP A 97 -8.82 -7.81 12.45
N ARG A 98 -9.41 -6.63 12.41
CA ARG A 98 -10.69 -6.38 11.77
C ARG A 98 -10.57 -5.26 10.76
N TRP A 99 -11.18 -5.43 9.60
CA TRP A 99 -11.22 -4.38 8.58
C TRP A 99 -12.02 -3.20 9.12
N LEU A 100 -11.44 -1.99 8.96
CA LEU A 100 -12.07 -0.76 9.41
C LEU A 100 -12.53 0.09 8.23
N GLY A 101 -11.75 0.17 7.17
CA GLY A 101 -12.09 0.98 6.02
C GLY A 101 -11.10 0.80 4.89
N THR A 102 -11.46 1.34 3.73
CA THR A 102 -10.63 1.30 2.53
C THR A 102 -10.53 2.70 1.94
N GLY A 103 -9.31 3.16 1.68
CA GLY A 103 -9.06 4.34 0.90
C GLY A 103 -9.27 4.03 -0.57
N ARG A 104 -10.15 4.78 -1.24
CA ARG A 104 -10.51 4.54 -2.64
C ARG A 104 -9.65 5.40 -3.55
N PRO A 105 -9.04 4.82 -4.59
CA PRO A 105 -8.30 5.62 -5.57
C PRO A 105 -9.29 6.34 -6.48
N GLU A 106 -9.03 7.62 -6.72
CA GLU A 106 -9.87 8.46 -7.57
C GLU A 106 -9.08 9.15 -8.67
N ALA A 107 -7.75 9.12 -8.58
CA ALA A 107 -6.88 9.85 -9.49
C ALA A 107 -5.56 9.10 -9.71
N PHE A 108 -4.78 9.58 -10.65
CA PHE A 108 -3.43 9.13 -10.90
C PHE A 108 -2.52 10.36 -11.05
N PRO A 109 -1.34 10.37 -10.42
CA PRO A 109 -0.80 9.32 -9.56
C PRO A 109 -1.17 9.43 -8.08
N ASP A 110 -1.62 10.59 -7.61
CA ASP A 110 -1.74 10.87 -6.19
C ASP A 110 -3.16 10.76 -5.67
N ASN A 111 -3.33 10.15 -4.50
CA ASN A 111 -4.61 9.97 -3.84
C ASN A 111 -4.51 10.29 -2.36
N GLU A 112 -5.65 10.69 -1.78
CA GLU A 112 -5.80 10.92 -0.36
C GLU A 112 -7.19 10.46 0.09
N ALA A 113 -7.23 9.82 1.24
CA ALA A 113 -8.50 9.36 1.81
C ALA A 113 -8.53 9.51 3.34
#